data_68ef7e31a084cdca1f16c75ddbf8a42b
#
_entry.id   68ef7e31a084cdca1f16c75ddbf8a42b
#
_cell.length_a   1.000
_cell.length_b   1.000
_cell.length_c   1.000
_cell.angle_alpha   90.00
_cell.angle_beta   90.00
_cell.angle_gamma   90.00
#
_symmetry.space_group_name_H-M   'P 1'
#
loop_
_entity.id
_entity.type
_entity.pdbx_description
1 polymer ?
#
loop_
_entity_poly.entity_id
_entity_poly.type
_entity_poly.pdbx_seq_one_letter_code
_entity_poly.pdbx_strand_id
1 'polypeptide(L)'
;YAATPKNIVAAPGIDEFKAKLNKEYVDKDLDDPLTLAGYEGKLKDFDKEYMKDDPSYGKFTSGKTMSMHRKKMFLVVGAEQLKFDDSKKSKAVTNSLREGWPTDPEQFVAMLNSARIGSYARGAETVKGGVSAKILVRACNNYSVSDNDCGSKLGITRLYDEEFINRLVDVYVLQKDGKPVLVTEETKGQYLGKVLTTRSPFFCKEKGEVICKVCAGERLFRFKDGLAIAVMEISSIIRAASMA
;
A
#
# COMPACT_ATOMS: atom_id res chain seq x y z
N TYR A 1 -0.92 23.72 -0.95
CA TYR A 1 -2.31 24.17 -1.01
C TYR A 1 -3.23 22.96 -0.84
N ALA A 2 -4.23 23.05 0.04
CA ALA A 2 -5.14 21.92 0.29
C ALA A 2 -6.21 21.81 -0.81
N ALA A 3 -6.82 22.93 -1.19
CA ALA A 3 -7.80 23.02 -2.27
C ALA A 3 -7.81 24.45 -2.85
N THR A 4 -8.18 24.56 -4.11
CA THR A 4 -8.44 25.83 -4.79
C THR A 4 -9.89 25.87 -5.26
N PRO A 5 -10.46 27.04 -5.56
CA PRO A 5 -11.80 27.12 -6.12
C PRO A 5 -11.98 26.27 -7.38
N LYS A 6 -10.98 26.19 -8.26
CA LYS A 6 -11.03 25.34 -9.46
C LYS A 6 -11.14 23.85 -9.14
N ASN A 7 -10.61 23.38 -8.00
CA ASN A 7 -10.65 21.97 -7.61
C ASN A 7 -12.06 21.45 -7.33
N ILE A 8 -12.96 22.32 -6.88
CA ILE A 8 -14.31 21.96 -6.42
C ILE A 8 -15.41 22.31 -7.41
N VAL A 9 -15.04 22.84 -8.58
CA VAL A 9 -15.99 23.18 -9.67
C VAL A 9 -15.65 22.37 -10.92
N ALA A 10 -16.69 22.01 -11.68
CA ALA A 10 -16.52 21.41 -13.00
C ALA A 10 -15.91 22.41 -13.98
N ALA A 11 -15.14 21.91 -14.95
CA ALA A 11 -14.64 22.74 -16.03
C ALA A 11 -15.81 23.35 -16.83
N PRO A 12 -15.81 24.66 -17.09
CA PRO A 12 -16.83 25.29 -17.94
C PRO A 12 -16.87 24.61 -19.32
N GLY A 13 -18.08 24.35 -19.83
CA GLY A 13 -18.27 23.70 -21.14
C GLY A 13 -18.06 22.17 -21.14
N ILE A 14 -17.84 21.55 -20.00
CA ILE A 14 -17.64 20.08 -19.92
C ILE A 14 -18.89 19.30 -20.36
N ASP A 15 -20.07 19.83 -20.08
CA ASP A 15 -21.33 19.16 -20.40
C ASP A 15 -21.57 19.13 -21.91
N GLU A 16 -21.31 20.24 -22.61
CA GLU A 16 -21.37 20.33 -24.08
C GLU A 16 -20.30 19.46 -24.72
N PHE A 17 -19.08 19.47 -24.17
CA PHE A 17 -17.99 18.63 -24.66
C PHE A 17 -18.34 17.14 -24.52
N LYS A 18 -18.87 16.74 -23.36
CA LYS A 18 -19.31 15.37 -23.07
C LYS A 18 -20.46 14.95 -23.98
N ALA A 19 -21.45 15.81 -24.23
CA ALA A 19 -22.55 15.55 -25.15
C ALA A 19 -22.06 15.31 -26.57
N LYS A 20 -21.06 16.10 -27.03
CA LYS A 20 -20.42 15.90 -28.33
C LYS A 20 -19.65 14.57 -28.37
N LEU A 21 -18.91 14.26 -27.33
CA LEU A 21 -18.14 13.03 -27.24
C LEU A 21 -19.04 11.80 -27.21
N ASN A 22 -20.17 11.85 -26.52
CA ASN A 22 -21.16 10.77 -26.50
C ASN A 22 -21.70 10.46 -27.93
N LYS A 23 -21.88 11.46 -28.76
CA LYS A 23 -22.28 11.26 -30.15
C LYS A 23 -21.17 10.59 -30.98
N GLU A 24 -19.90 10.92 -30.70
CA GLU A 24 -18.76 10.31 -31.39
C GLU A 24 -18.58 8.82 -31.02
N TYR A 25 -19.04 8.46 -29.82
CA TYR A 25 -18.86 7.11 -29.25
C TYR A 25 -20.16 6.30 -29.25
N VAL A 26 -21.25 6.76 -29.91
CA VAL A 26 -22.55 6.10 -29.91
C VAL A 26 -22.51 4.67 -30.46
N ASP A 27 -21.69 4.43 -31.49
CA ASP A 27 -21.55 3.12 -32.15
C ASP A 27 -20.37 2.31 -31.61
N LYS A 28 -19.72 2.74 -30.53
CA LYS A 28 -18.55 2.08 -29.98
C LYS A 28 -18.90 1.38 -28.65
N ASP A 29 -18.33 0.20 -28.45
CA ASP A 29 -18.48 -0.52 -27.19
C ASP A 29 -17.62 0.14 -26.11
N LEU A 30 -18.26 0.83 -25.16
CA LEU A 30 -17.60 1.44 -24.00
C LEU A 30 -17.28 0.43 -22.89
N ASP A 31 -17.82 -0.79 -22.95
CA ASP A 31 -17.42 -1.86 -22.02
C ASP A 31 -16.06 -2.46 -22.42
N ASP A 32 -15.59 -2.21 -23.65
CA ASP A 32 -14.20 -2.50 -24.02
C ASP A 32 -13.21 -1.54 -23.33
N PRO A 33 -12.21 -2.07 -22.60
CA PRO A 33 -11.28 -1.25 -21.82
C PRO A 33 -10.49 -0.22 -22.64
N LEU A 34 -10.13 -0.54 -23.88
CA LEU A 34 -9.36 0.37 -24.75
C LEU A 34 -10.24 1.52 -25.25
N THR A 35 -11.45 1.21 -25.65
CA THR A 35 -12.44 2.20 -26.08
C THR A 35 -12.79 3.14 -24.94
N LEU A 36 -13.03 2.61 -23.76
CA LEU A 36 -13.29 3.40 -22.54
C LEU A 36 -12.10 4.28 -22.16
N ALA A 37 -10.88 3.75 -22.24
CA ALA A 37 -9.67 4.52 -21.94
C ALA A 37 -9.52 5.71 -22.89
N GLY A 38 -9.83 5.54 -24.16
CA GLY A 38 -9.85 6.63 -25.16
C GLY A 38 -10.89 7.69 -24.84
N TYR A 39 -12.11 7.28 -24.47
CA TYR A 39 -13.18 8.17 -24.04
C TYR A 39 -12.79 8.98 -22.80
N GLU A 40 -12.33 8.29 -21.76
CA GLU A 40 -11.84 8.90 -20.52
C GLU A 40 -10.65 9.84 -20.76
N GLY A 41 -9.74 9.47 -21.67
CA GLY A 41 -8.58 10.27 -22.02
C GLY A 41 -8.97 11.65 -22.51
N LYS A 42 -9.91 11.72 -23.48
CA LYS A 42 -10.41 12.98 -24.03
C LYS A 42 -11.06 13.88 -22.96
N LEU A 43 -11.84 13.29 -22.06
CA LEU A 43 -12.45 14.03 -20.95
C LEU A 43 -11.40 14.55 -19.96
N LYS A 44 -10.39 13.73 -19.65
CA LYS A 44 -9.28 14.12 -18.76
C LYS A 44 -8.43 15.23 -19.37
N ASP A 45 -8.18 15.19 -20.66
CA ASP A 45 -7.38 16.22 -21.34
C ASP A 45 -8.10 17.56 -21.38
N PHE A 46 -9.42 17.56 -21.58
CA PHE A 46 -10.25 18.76 -21.45
C PHE A 46 -10.15 19.36 -20.03
N ASP A 47 -10.24 18.53 -18.99
CA ASP A 47 -10.18 18.98 -17.61
C ASP A 47 -8.78 19.43 -17.19
N LYS A 48 -7.73 18.79 -17.74
CA LYS A 48 -6.34 19.21 -17.53
C LYS A 48 -6.09 20.61 -18.09
N GLU A 49 -6.59 20.91 -19.26
CA GLU A 49 -6.43 22.24 -19.85
C GLU A 49 -7.10 23.34 -19.00
N TYR A 50 -8.29 23.04 -18.46
CA TYR A 50 -8.94 23.95 -17.50
C TYR A 50 -8.12 24.17 -16.21
N MET A 51 -7.45 23.11 -15.74
CA MET A 51 -6.66 23.14 -14.50
C MET A 51 -5.24 23.68 -14.67
N LYS A 52 -4.75 23.85 -15.88
CA LYS A 52 -3.35 24.12 -16.20
C LYS A 52 -2.71 25.28 -15.44
N ASP A 53 -3.46 26.38 -15.29
CA ASP A 53 -2.98 27.58 -14.60
C ASP A 53 -3.28 27.59 -13.08
N ASP A 54 -3.82 26.47 -12.56
CA ASP A 54 -4.12 26.38 -11.14
C ASP A 54 -2.90 26.02 -10.32
N PRO A 55 -2.63 26.66 -9.17
CA PRO A 55 -1.48 26.35 -8.31
C PRO A 55 -1.41 24.90 -7.84
N SER A 56 -2.54 24.18 -7.85
CA SER A 56 -2.62 22.78 -7.46
C SER A 56 -2.38 21.81 -8.63
N TYR A 57 -2.19 22.28 -9.86
CA TYR A 57 -2.09 21.43 -11.06
C TYR A 57 -1.05 20.33 -10.93
N GLY A 58 0.14 20.63 -10.40
CA GLY A 58 1.18 19.62 -10.18
C GLY A 58 0.75 18.48 -9.27
N LYS A 59 -0.02 18.75 -8.21
CA LYS A 59 -0.60 17.73 -7.34
C LYS A 59 -1.62 16.84 -8.05
N PHE A 60 -2.44 17.45 -8.92
CA PHE A 60 -3.46 16.70 -9.65
C PHE A 60 -2.86 15.81 -10.73
N THR A 61 -1.79 16.25 -11.39
CA THR A 61 -1.17 15.51 -12.51
C THR A 61 -0.16 14.47 -12.06
N SER A 62 0.53 14.66 -10.92
CA SER A 62 1.59 13.77 -10.43
C SER A 62 1.10 12.53 -9.68
N GLY A 63 -0.21 12.37 -9.43
CA GLY A 63 -0.73 11.28 -8.62
C GLY A 63 -2.11 10.78 -9.00
N LYS A 64 -2.66 9.91 -8.15
CA LYS A 64 -4.00 9.34 -8.32
C LYS A 64 -5.15 10.37 -8.13
N THR A 65 -4.86 11.56 -7.62
CA THR A 65 -5.87 12.56 -7.24
C THR A 65 -6.69 13.02 -8.44
N MET A 66 -6.04 13.29 -9.58
CA MET A 66 -6.74 13.69 -10.80
C MET A 66 -7.73 12.62 -11.27
N SER A 67 -7.30 11.37 -11.30
CA SER A 67 -8.12 10.26 -11.79
C SER A 67 -9.23 9.86 -10.82
N MET A 68 -9.04 10.05 -9.52
CA MET A 68 -10.03 9.64 -8.52
C MET A 68 -11.01 10.75 -8.14
N HIS A 69 -10.51 11.97 -7.93
CA HIS A 69 -11.38 13.07 -7.46
C HIS A 69 -12.12 13.74 -8.61
N ARG A 70 -11.39 14.42 -9.50
CA ARG A 70 -12.03 15.19 -10.57
C ARG A 70 -12.69 14.30 -11.62
N LYS A 71 -12.02 13.19 -12.03
CA LYS A 71 -12.60 12.27 -13.00
C LYS A 71 -13.96 11.76 -12.55
N LYS A 72 -14.05 11.12 -11.39
CA LYS A 72 -15.33 10.55 -10.92
C LYS A 72 -16.36 11.62 -10.55
N MET A 73 -15.92 12.74 -10.02
CA MET A 73 -16.83 13.81 -9.61
C MET A 73 -17.43 14.55 -10.79
N PHE A 74 -16.65 14.92 -11.80
CA PHE A 74 -17.06 15.87 -12.82
C PHE A 74 -17.10 15.31 -14.25
N LEU A 75 -16.38 14.23 -14.54
CA LEU A 75 -16.22 13.73 -15.90
C LEU A 75 -16.98 12.43 -16.11
N VAL A 76 -16.50 11.34 -15.51
CA VAL A 76 -17.02 9.99 -15.70
C VAL A 76 -16.62 9.09 -14.55
N VAL A 77 -17.54 8.26 -14.07
CA VAL A 77 -17.21 7.22 -13.07
C VAL A 77 -16.25 6.20 -13.69
N GLY A 78 -16.55 5.71 -14.89
CA GLY A 78 -15.71 4.79 -15.65
C GLY A 78 -16.06 3.33 -15.41
N ALA A 79 -15.07 2.41 -15.59
CA ALA A 79 -15.30 0.99 -15.42
C ALA A 79 -15.63 0.65 -13.98
N GLU A 80 -16.76 0.00 -13.75
CA GLU A 80 -17.21 -0.48 -12.45
C GLU A 80 -17.58 -1.96 -12.50
N GLN A 81 -17.32 -2.71 -11.42
CA GLN A 81 -17.57 -4.14 -11.37
C GLN A 81 -19.07 -4.47 -11.41
N LEU A 82 -19.47 -5.32 -12.36
CA LEU A 82 -20.86 -5.73 -12.50
C LEU A 82 -21.30 -6.74 -11.44
N LYS A 83 -20.39 -7.63 -11.00
CA LYS A 83 -20.68 -8.68 -10.02
C LYS A 83 -19.68 -8.70 -8.88
N PHE A 84 -20.10 -9.28 -7.74
CA PHE A 84 -19.29 -9.43 -6.54
C PHE A 84 -18.32 -10.62 -6.61
N ASP A 85 -18.43 -11.46 -7.63
CA ASP A 85 -17.54 -12.60 -7.87
C ASP A 85 -16.25 -12.14 -8.61
N ASP A 86 -15.28 -13.07 -8.69
CA ASP A 86 -14.02 -12.85 -9.40
C ASP A 86 -14.17 -12.71 -10.93
N SER A 87 -15.40 -12.63 -11.44
CA SER A 87 -15.62 -12.37 -12.87
C SER A 87 -15.15 -10.93 -13.18
N LYS A 88 -14.11 -10.83 -13.98
CA LYS A 88 -13.50 -9.55 -14.43
C LYS A 88 -14.43 -8.73 -15.37
N LYS A 89 -15.74 -8.97 -15.33
CA LYS A 89 -16.68 -8.22 -16.15
C LYS A 89 -16.93 -6.86 -15.51
N SER A 90 -16.50 -5.83 -16.18
CA SER A 90 -16.79 -4.45 -15.85
C SER A 90 -17.85 -3.87 -16.76
N LYS A 91 -18.60 -2.91 -16.27
CA LYS A 91 -19.55 -2.08 -17.03
C LYS A 91 -19.05 -0.65 -17.03
N ALA A 92 -19.06 0.00 -18.16
CA ALA A 92 -18.75 1.41 -18.24
C ALA A 92 -19.93 2.24 -17.69
N VAL A 93 -19.66 3.01 -16.66
CA VAL A 93 -20.59 4.00 -16.10
C VAL A 93 -20.20 5.36 -16.66
N THR A 94 -20.98 5.87 -17.60
CA THR A 94 -20.69 7.10 -18.31
C THR A 94 -21.06 8.37 -17.53
N ASN A 95 -21.94 8.25 -16.53
CA ASN A 95 -22.28 9.36 -15.64
C ASN A 95 -21.07 9.74 -14.76
N SER A 96 -20.98 11.02 -14.43
CA SER A 96 -20.18 11.51 -13.30
C SER A 96 -21.03 11.52 -12.03
N LEU A 97 -20.38 11.63 -10.86
CA LEU A 97 -21.11 11.75 -9.59
C LEU A 97 -21.95 13.03 -9.52
N ARG A 98 -21.53 14.08 -10.19
CA ARG A 98 -22.28 15.33 -10.31
C ARG A 98 -23.61 15.16 -11.06
N GLU A 99 -23.63 14.29 -12.08
CA GLU A 99 -24.82 13.99 -12.85
C GLU A 99 -25.80 13.06 -12.12
N GLY A 100 -25.35 12.48 -10.99
CA GLY A 100 -26.16 11.57 -10.18
C GLY A 100 -26.13 10.14 -10.65
N TRP A 101 -27.13 9.37 -10.22
CA TRP A 101 -27.24 7.95 -10.55
C TRP A 101 -27.58 7.75 -12.02
N PRO A 102 -26.97 6.74 -12.68
CA PRO A 102 -27.34 6.37 -14.05
C PRO A 102 -28.79 5.91 -14.12
N THR A 103 -29.46 6.25 -15.22
CA THR A 103 -30.81 5.76 -15.53
C THR A 103 -30.80 4.36 -16.15
N ASP A 104 -29.69 3.95 -16.75
CA ASP A 104 -29.50 2.60 -17.24
C ASP A 104 -29.36 1.61 -16.05
N PRO A 105 -30.22 0.56 -15.97
CA PRO A 105 -30.21 -0.39 -14.87
C PRO A 105 -28.89 -1.13 -14.70
N GLU A 106 -28.18 -1.47 -15.80
CA GLU A 106 -26.90 -2.17 -15.71
C GLU A 106 -25.79 -1.29 -15.14
N GLN A 107 -25.71 -0.03 -15.58
CA GLN A 107 -24.76 0.93 -15.04
C GLN A 107 -25.05 1.25 -13.57
N PHE A 108 -26.34 1.35 -13.21
CA PHE A 108 -26.75 1.56 -11.81
C PHE A 108 -26.31 0.39 -10.92
N VAL A 109 -26.57 -0.84 -11.34
CA VAL A 109 -26.16 -2.05 -10.58
C VAL A 109 -24.64 -2.15 -10.48
N ALA A 110 -23.89 -1.88 -11.56
CA ALA A 110 -22.44 -1.88 -11.54
C ALA A 110 -21.88 -0.86 -10.55
N MET A 111 -22.39 0.37 -10.57
CA MET A 111 -21.99 1.45 -9.66
C MET A 111 -22.29 1.09 -8.20
N LEU A 112 -23.47 0.51 -7.92
CA LEU A 112 -23.85 0.07 -6.58
C LEU A 112 -22.97 -1.07 -6.07
N ASN A 113 -22.72 -2.08 -6.89
CA ASN A 113 -21.87 -3.21 -6.53
C ASN A 113 -20.43 -2.78 -6.29
N SER A 114 -19.88 -1.93 -7.15
CA SER A 114 -18.53 -1.40 -6.98
C SER A 114 -18.38 -0.60 -5.69
N ALA A 115 -19.38 0.21 -5.32
CA ALA A 115 -19.42 0.92 -4.05
C ALA A 115 -19.44 -0.04 -2.85
N ARG A 116 -20.21 -1.12 -2.93
CA ARG A 116 -20.28 -2.16 -1.88
C ARG A 116 -18.97 -2.94 -1.77
N ILE A 117 -18.40 -3.37 -2.89
CA ILE A 117 -17.10 -4.07 -2.94
C ILE A 117 -16.00 -3.18 -2.33
N GLY A 118 -15.92 -1.92 -2.76
CA GLY A 118 -14.94 -0.98 -2.22
C GLY A 118 -15.13 -0.68 -0.74
N SER A 119 -16.37 -0.64 -0.25
CA SER A 119 -16.66 -0.48 1.18
C SER A 119 -16.26 -1.73 1.98
N TYR A 120 -16.58 -2.93 1.47
CA TYR A 120 -16.19 -4.19 2.09
C TYR A 120 -14.67 -4.33 2.16
N ALA A 121 -13.97 -4.13 1.04
CA ALA A 121 -12.52 -4.25 0.99
C ALA A 121 -11.83 -3.28 1.98
N ARG A 122 -12.23 -2.01 1.96
CA ARG A 122 -11.67 -1.01 2.90
C ARG A 122 -12.00 -1.31 4.36
N GLY A 123 -13.22 -1.77 4.65
CA GLY A 123 -13.64 -2.12 6.01
C GLY A 123 -13.04 -3.44 6.48
N ALA A 124 -13.36 -4.55 5.84
CA ALA A 124 -13.00 -5.89 6.29
C ALA A 124 -11.48 -6.16 6.23
N GLU A 125 -10.82 -5.79 5.15
CA GLU A 125 -9.37 -6.01 5.02
C GLU A 125 -8.58 -5.12 5.99
N THR A 126 -9.00 -3.88 6.20
CA THR A 126 -8.39 -3.00 7.20
C THR A 126 -8.53 -3.57 8.62
N VAL A 127 -9.70 -4.17 8.93
CA VAL A 127 -9.92 -4.83 10.24
C VAL A 127 -8.98 -6.01 10.42
N LYS A 128 -8.83 -6.88 9.41
CA LYS A 128 -7.90 -8.04 9.47
C LYS A 128 -6.47 -7.59 9.76
N GLY A 129 -5.96 -6.59 9.03
CA GLY A 129 -4.64 -6.01 9.27
C GLY A 129 -4.52 -5.41 10.68
N GLY A 130 -5.55 -4.70 11.15
CA GLY A 130 -5.60 -4.11 12.49
C GLY A 130 -5.62 -5.15 13.62
N VAL A 131 -6.36 -6.24 13.46
CA VAL A 131 -6.38 -7.36 14.42
C VAL A 131 -5.01 -8.03 14.50
N SER A 132 -4.40 -8.35 13.36
CA SER A 132 -3.06 -8.95 13.33
C SER A 132 -2.01 -8.06 13.99
N ALA A 133 -2.02 -6.76 13.69
CA ALA A 133 -1.15 -5.78 14.33
C ALA A 133 -1.33 -5.75 15.86
N LYS A 134 -2.60 -5.76 16.32
CA LYS A 134 -2.92 -5.73 17.76
C LYS A 134 -2.44 -6.98 18.49
N ILE A 135 -2.59 -8.16 17.85
CA ILE A 135 -2.09 -9.43 18.42
C ILE A 135 -0.56 -9.38 18.55
N LEU A 136 0.16 -8.95 17.52
CA LEU A 136 1.62 -8.86 17.53
C LEU A 136 2.12 -7.87 18.60
N VAL A 137 1.53 -6.68 18.67
CA VAL A 137 1.90 -5.67 19.68
C VAL A 137 1.67 -6.21 21.09
N ARG A 138 0.53 -6.85 21.34
CA ARG A 138 0.24 -7.43 22.67
C ARG A 138 1.17 -8.58 23.03
N ALA A 139 1.49 -9.45 22.07
CA ALA A 139 2.42 -10.56 22.29
C ALA A 139 3.82 -10.10 22.67
N CYS A 140 4.25 -8.94 22.15
CA CYS A 140 5.60 -8.40 22.41
C CYS A 140 5.64 -7.30 23.50
N ASN A 141 4.50 -6.98 24.12
CA ASN A 141 4.41 -5.84 25.03
C ASN A 141 5.29 -5.97 26.29
N ASN A 142 5.43 -7.19 26.79
CA ASN A 142 6.19 -7.46 28.00
C ASN A 142 7.66 -7.82 27.72
N TYR A 143 8.03 -8.01 26.46
CA TYR A 143 9.41 -8.34 26.12
C TYR A 143 10.32 -7.13 26.25
N SER A 144 11.48 -7.34 26.87
CA SER A 144 12.57 -6.36 26.98
C SER A 144 13.88 -6.94 26.43
N VAL A 145 14.86 -6.07 26.20
CA VAL A 145 16.19 -6.49 25.74
C VAL A 145 17.21 -6.15 26.81
N SER A 146 17.92 -7.19 27.30
CA SER A 146 19.04 -7.01 28.22
C SER A 146 20.31 -6.62 27.50
N ASP A 147 21.22 -5.93 28.20
CA ASP A 147 22.54 -5.54 27.67
C ASP A 147 23.52 -6.73 27.53
N ASN A 148 23.15 -7.94 27.96
CA ASN A 148 23.99 -9.12 28.03
C ASN A 148 24.13 -9.85 26.67
N ASP A 149 25.09 -10.80 26.62
CA ASP A 149 25.09 -11.90 25.65
C ASP A 149 24.79 -13.22 26.37
N CYS A 150 23.73 -13.89 25.99
CA CYS A 150 23.36 -15.21 26.56
C CYS A 150 24.30 -16.35 26.15
N GLY A 151 25.30 -16.10 25.33
CA GLY A 151 26.28 -17.10 24.87
C GLY A 151 25.68 -18.23 24.03
N SER A 152 24.51 -18.04 23.39
CA SER A 152 23.94 -19.05 22.49
C SER A 152 24.81 -19.25 21.27
N LYS A 153 25.11 -20.51 20.93
CA LYS A 153 25.81 -20.90 19.69
C LYS A 153 24.85 -21.28 18.57
N LEU A 154 23.56 -21.24 18.83
CA LEU A 154 22.50 -21.52 17.87
C LEU A 154 22.02 -20.23 17.20
N GLY A 155 21.54 -20.36 15.96
CA GLY A 155 21.03 -19.23 15.20
C GLY A 155 20.26 -19.70 13.96
N ILE A 156 19.84 -18.74 13.14
CA ILE A 156 19.17 -19.01 11.86
C ILE A 156 20.24 -19.04 10.76
N THR A 157 20.32 -20.16 10.06
CA THR A 157 21.26 -20.33 8.93
C THR A 157 20.51 -20.10 7.61
N ARG A 158 21.00 -19.18 6.78
CA ARG A 158 20.44 -18.92 5.45
C ARG A 158 21.46 -18.33 4.50
N LEU A 159 21.15 -18.36 3.21
CA LEU A 159 21.86 -17.63 2.17
C LEU A 159 21.47 -16.15 2.20
N TYR A 160 22.47 -15.27 2.13
CA TYR A 160 22.28 -13.82 2.06
C TYR A 160 22.60 -13.31 0.66
N ASP A 161 21.60 -13.30 -0.20
CA ASP A 161 21.62 -12.75 -1.55
C ASP A 161 21.28 -11.24 -1.55
N GLU A 162 21.11 -10.66 -2.73
CA GLU A 162 20.78 -9.22 -2.90
C GLU A 162 19.47 -8.82 -2.21
N GLU A 163 18.49 -9.71 -2.14
CA GLU A 163 17.20 -9.45 -1.49
C GLU A 163 17.34 -9.40 0.04
N PHE A 164 18.15 -10.28 0.62
CA PHE A 164 18.24 -10.47 2.06
C PHE A 164 19.42 -9.77 2.72
N ILE A 165 20.41 -9.29 1.95
CA ILE A 165 21.63 -8.70 2.52
C ILE A 165 21.35 -7.48 3.41
N ASN A 166 20.35 -6.66 3.05
CA ASN A 166 19.96 -5.49 3.85
C ASN A 166 19.32 -5.85 5.19
N ARG A 167 18.80 -7.07 5.35
CA ARG A 167 18.26 -7.56 6.61
C ARG A 167 19.34 -8.01 7.59
N LEU A 168 20.58 -8.18 7.10
CA LEU A 168 21.73 -8.56 7.92
C LEU A 168 22.30 -7.39 8.73
N VAL A 169 22.05 -6.17 8.33
CA VAL A 169 22.49 -4.97 9.04
C VAL A 169 21.88 -4.90 10.43
N ASP A 170 22.69 -4.57 11.41
CA ASP A 170 22.34 -4.53 12.84
C ASP A 170 22.10 -5.92 13.47
N VAL A 171 22.49 -7.00 12.80
CA VAL A 171 22.38 -8.39 13.29
C VAL A 171 23.77 -8.97 13.57
N TYR A 172 23.85 -9.87 14.53
CA TYR A 172 25.09 -10.56 14.88
C TYR A 172 25.21 -11.90 14.13
N VAL A 173 26.26 -12.03 13.35
CA VAL A 173 26.64 -13.29 12.64
C VAL A 173 27.57 -14.11 13.52
N LEU A 174 27.33 -15.42 13.63
CA LEU A 174 28.23 -16.35 14.29
C LEU A 174 29.38 -16.70 13.35
N GLN A 175 30.60 -16.43 13.79
CA GLN A 175 31.81 -16.88 13.09
C GLN A 175 32.08 -18.36 13.36
N LYS A 176 33.04 -18.93 12.63
CA LYS A 176 33.45 -20.35 12.78
C LYS A 176 33.93 -20.68 14.19
N ASP A 177 34.49 -19.71 14.90
CA ASP A 177 34.91 -19.84 16.30
C ASP A 177 33.76 -19.68 17.31
N GLY A 178 32.56 -19.45 16.82
CA GLY A 178 31.34 -19.24 17.65
C GLY A 178 31.20 -17.85 18.23
N LYS A 179 32.08 -16.91 17.90
CA LYS A 179 31.96 -15.52 18.33
C LYS A 179 30.94 -14.76 17.51
N PRO A 180 30.06 -13.98 18.12
CA PRO A 180 29.13 -13.12 17.40
C PRO A 180 29.85 -11.85 16.92
N VAL A 181 29.66 -11.49 15.65
CA VAL A 181 30.17 -10.24 15.05
C VAL A 181 29.00 -9.45 14.50
N LEU A 182 28.91 -8.18 14.89
CA LEU A 182 27.90 -7.26 14.41
C LEU A 182 28.17 -6.91 12.94
N VAL A 183 27.13 -6.98 12.12
CA VAL A 183 27.18 -6.54 10.73
C VAL A 183 26.65 -5.11 10.65
N THR A 184 27.46 -4.25 10.10
CA THR A 184 27.11 -2.85 9.85
C THR A 184 26.82 -2.60 8.35
N GLU A 185 26.29 -1.44 8.03
CA GLU A 185 26.08 -1.04 6.63
C GLU A 185 27.35 -1.14 5.78
N GLU A 186 28.51 -0.80 6.37
CA GLU A 186 29.82 -0.81 5.72
C GLU A 186 30.36 -2.25 5.50
N THR A 187 30.03 -3.18 6.40
CA THR A 187 30.56 -4.55 6.37
C THR A 187 29.65 -5.55 5.67
N LYS A 188 28.37 -5.21 5.45
CA LYS A 188 27.39 -6.13 4.87
C LYS A 188 27.82 -6.74 3.52
N GLY A 189 28.49 -5.96 2.67
CA GLY A 189 28.95 -6.40 1.34
C GLY A 189 29.87 -7.62 1.38
N GLN A 190 30.62 -7.83 2.46
CA GLN A 190 31.51 -8.99 2.64
C GLN A 190 30.76 -10.32 2.77
N TYR A 191 29.48 -10.25 3.07
CA TYR A 191 28.62 -11.40 3.34
C TYR A 191 27.68 -11.76 2.19
N LEU A 192 27.68 -10.98 1.11
CA LEU A 192 26.83 -11.22 -0.06
C LEU A 192 27.16 -12.58 -0.70
N GLY A 193 26.14 -13.35 -1.02
CA GLY A 193 26.25 -14.68 -1.61
C GLY A 193 26.73 -15.78 -0.65
N LYS A 194 26.86 -15.51 0.65
CA LYS A 194 27.34 -16.48 1.64
C LYS A 194 26.19 -17.07 2.46
N VAL A 195 26.35 -18.35 2.83
CA VAL A 195 25.48 -18.99 3.82
C VAL A 195 26.04 -18.68 5.20
N LEU A 196 25.25 -18.00 6.04
CA LEU A 196 25.68 -17.55 7.36
C LEU A 196 24.67 -17.98 8.41
N THR A 197 25.16 -18.16 9.64
CA THR A 197 24.32 -18.35 10.82
C THR A 197 24.24 -17.05 11.60
N THR A 198 23.04 -16.50 11.75
CA THR A 198 22.81 -15.28 12.53
C THR A 198 22.20 -15.60 13.88
N ARG A 199 22.60 -14.85 14.91
CA ARG A 199 21.92 -14.90 16.21
C ARG A 199 20.45 -14.49 16.06
N SER A 200 19.58 -15.10 16.85
CA SER A 200 18.14 -14.88 16.74
C SER A 200 17.47 -14.98 18.10
N PRO A 201 16.43 -14.18 18.37
CA PRO A 201 15.59 -14.29 19.55
C PRO A 201 15.07 -15.70 19.82
N PHE A 202 14.77 -16.48 18.77
CA PHE A 202 14.28 -17.86 18.90
C PHE A 202 15.24 -18.82 19.62
N PHE A 203 16.53 -18.52 19.62
CA PHE A 203 17.56 -19.34 20.25
C PHE A 203 18.22 -18.63 21.43
N CYS A 204 17.59 -17.57 21.94
CA CYS A 204 18.06 -16.88 23.12
C CYS A 204 17.94 -17.77 24.36
N LYS A 205 18.98 -17.76 25.22
CA LYS A 205 19.01 -18.56 26.46
C LYS A 205 18.53 -17.79 27.69
N GLU A 206 18.23 -16.50 27.54
CA GLU A 206 17.61 -15.73 28.62
C GLU A 206 16.25 -16.33 28.99
N LYS A 207 15.88 -16.18 30.25
CA LYS A 207 14.62 -16.73 30.77
C LYS A 207 13.54 -15.64 30.85
N GLY A 208 12.30 -16.08 30.72
CA GLY A 208 11.14 -15.18 30.77
C GLY A 208 11.01 -14.34 29.50
N GLU A 209 10.49 -13.14 29.66
CA GLU A 209 10.20 -12.20 28.57
C GLU A 209 11.40 -11.26 28.30
N VAL A 210 12.62 -11.79 28.40
CA VAL A 210 13.87 -11.06 28.15
C VAL A 210 14.63 -11.68 27.00
N ILE A 211 15.15 -10.85 26.10
CA ILE A 211 16.02 -11.26 24.99
C ILE A 211 17.35 -10.55 25.17
N CYS A 212 18.48 -11.26 25.06
CA CYS A 212 19.78 -10.62 25.14
C CYS A 212 20.06 -9.75 23.90
N LYS A 213 20.85 -8.69 24.05
CA LYS A 213 21.24 -7.76 23.00
C LYS A 213 21.76 -8.45 21.73
N VAL A 214 22.61 -9.44 21.87
CA VAL A 214 23.23 -10.14 20.74
C VAL A 214 22.20 -10.97 19.95
N CYS A 215 21.22 -11.58 20.62
CA CYS A 215 20.12 -12.27 19.93
C CYS A 215 19.08 -11.33 19.34
N ALA A 216 18.85 -10.20 19.99
CA ALA A 216 17.91 -9.18 19.50
C ALA A 216 18.47 -8.38 18.32
N GLY A 217 19.78 -8.16 18.26
CA GLY A 217 20.42 -7.23 17.34
C GLY A 217 20.28 -5.78 17.74
N GLU A 218 21.07 -4.89 17.15
CA GLU A 218 21.08 -3.47 17.51
C GLU A 218 19.75 -2.79 17.15
N ARG A 219 19.05 -3.25 16.11
CA ARG A 219 17.77 -2.68 15.70
C ARG A 219 16.70 -2.80 16.79
N LEU A 220 16.57 -4.01 17.42
CA LEU A 220 15.62 -4.21 18.52
C LEU A 220 16.13 -3.62 19.82
N PHE A 221 17.44 -3.60 20.03
CA PHE A 221 18.05 -3.02 21.21
C PHE A 221 17.77 -1.51 21.37
N ARG A 222 17.54 -0.79 20.27
CA ARG A 222 17.09 0.61 20.32
C ARG A 222 15.76 0.81 21.08
N PHE A 223 14.95 -0.26 21.17
CA PHE A 223 13.65 -0.29 21.82
C PHE A 223 13.66 -1.20 23.06
N LYS A 224 14.79 -1.27 23.75
CA LYS A 224 15.05 -2.26 24.82
C LYS A 224 13.99 -2.33 25.91
N ASP A 225 13.36 -1.22 26.23
CA ASP A 225 12.36 -1.11 27.30
C ASP A 225 10.91 -1.37 26.83
N GLY A 226 10.72 -1.72 25.56
CA GLY A 226 9.38 -1.99 25.03
C GLY A 226 9.40 -2.41 23.57
N LEU A 227 9.58 -3.71 23.29
CA LEU A 227 9.59 -4.25 21.93
C LEU A 227 8.27 -4.06 21.18
N ALA A 228 7.18 -3.77 21.86
CA ALA A 228 5.91 -3.41 21.23
C ALA A 228 6.04 -2.24 20.24
N ILE A 229 6.93 -1.27 20.50
CA ILE A 229 7.19 -0.14 19.61
C ILE A 229 7.83 -0.60 18.29
N ALA A 230 8.83 -1.49 18.36
CA ALA A 230 9.44 -2.08 17.16
C ALA A 230 8.42 -2.88 16.33
N VAL A 231 7.52 -3.59 17.00
CA VAL A 231 6.45 -4.35 16.34
C VAL A 231 5.41 -3.43 15.67
N MET A 232 5.22 -2.19 16.14
CA MET A 232 4.34 -1.23 15.48
C MET A 232 4.82 -0.88 14.06
N GLU A 233 6.11 -0.81 13.80
CA GLU A 233 6.65 -0.60 12.45
C GLU A 233 6.30 -1.76 11.53
N ILE A 234 6.52 -3.00 11.98
CA ILE A 234 6.13 -4.22 11.25
C ILE A 234 4.62 -4.26 11.00
N SER A 235 3.84 -3.90 12.00
CA SER A 235 2.37 -3.85 11.93
C SER A 235 1.87 -2.82 10.92
N SER A 236 2.59 -1.72 10.72
CA SER A 236 2.24 -0.71 9.72
C SER A 236 2.43 -1.25 8.31
N ILE A 237 3.48 -2.04 8.08
CA ILE A 237 3.75 -2.72 6.80
C ILE A 237 2.66 -3.75 6.51
N ILE A 238 2.30 -4.58 7.50
CA ILE A 238 1.23 -5.58 7.37
C ILE A 238 -0.11 -4.91 7.02
N ARG A 239 -0.45 -3.81 7.69
CA ARG A 239 -1.67 -3.04 7.36
C ARG A 239 -1.64 -2.48 5.96
N ALA A 240 -0.52 -1.89 5.54
CA ALA A 240 -0.38 -1.37 4.18
C ALA A 240 -0.55 -2.46 3.12
N ALA A 241 0.06 -3.64 3.33
CA ALA A 241 -0.09 -4.79 2.44
C ALA A 241 -1.51 -5.35 2.40
N SER A 242 -2.25 -5.29 3.53
CA SER A 242 -3.65 -5.74 3.59
C SER A 242 -4.64 -4.79 2.90
N MET A 243 -4.23 -3.54 2.63
CA MET A 243 -5.06 -2.51 1.97
C MET A 243 -4.72 -2.31 0.48
N ALA A 244 -3.64 -2.93 0.00
CA ALA A 244 -3.22 -2.90 -1.39
C ALA A 244 -3.94 -3.95 -2.23
#